data_9cb7a402f527f30afe9108e409476f43
#
_entry.id   9cb7a402f527f30afe9108e409476f43
#
_cell.length_a   1.000
_cell.length_b   1.000
_cell.length_c   1.000
_cell.angle_alpha   90.00
_cell.angle_beta   90.00
_cell.angle_gamma   90.00
#
_symmetry.space_group_name_H-M   'P 1'
#
loop_
_entity.id
_entity.type
_entity.pdbx_description
1 polymer ?
#
loop_
_entity_poly.entity_id
_entity_poly.type
_entity_poly.pdbx_seq_one_letter_code
_entity_poly.pdbx_strand_id
1 'polypeptide(L)'
;MTRVDFYISKGHGDNARLVIAARLAEKAVKQGLRVFIHSTSENEATAMGTLLWAAKPASFLPHSLGDAEPEERIAIGWGQEPVGHNQFLINLAVNAPPFFSRFERVAEVVTQDADRIDALRSAWRFYKDRGYPLGKYDV
;
A
#
# COMPACT_ATOMS: atom_id res chain seq x y z
N MET A 1 13.18 -5.76 11.52
CA MET A 1 12.97 -4.31 11.41
C MET A 1 12.21 -3.99 10.13
N THR A 2 11.30 -3.04 10.20
CA THR A 2 10.51 -2.63 9.06
C THR A 2 11.36 -1.86 8.05
N ARG A 3 11.31 -2.26 6.78
CA ARG A 3 11.90 -1.49 5.68
C ARG A 3 10.80 -0.69 4.98
N VAL A 4 11.08 0.58 4.68
CA VAL A 4 10.11 1.46 4.01
C VAL A 4 10.66 1.87 2.65
N ASP A 5 9.89 1.60 1.59
CA ASP A 5 10.25 1.97 0.22
C ASP A 5 9.21 2.94 -0.33
N PHE A 6 9.69 4.02 -0.94
CA PHE A 6 8.84 5.03 -1.58
C PHE A 6 8.81 4.79 -3.08
N TYR A 7 7.62 4.57 -3.62
CA TYR A 7 7.39 4.35 -5.05
C TYR A 7 6.80 5.62 -5.64
N ILE A 8 7.59 6.32 -6.44
CA ILE A 8 7.27 7.65 -6.94
C ILE A 8 6.87 7.55 -8.40
N SER A 9 5.60 7.87 -8.67
CA SER A 9 5.05 7.89 -10.02
C SER A 9 5.26 9.24 -10.68
N LYS A 10 5.37 9.24 -12.00
CA LYS A 10 5.33 10.46 -12.80
C LYS A 10 3.91 10.95 -13.03
N GLY A 11 2.91 10.13 -12.70
CA GLY A 11 1.50 10.43 -12.91
C GLY A 11 0.89 11.29 -11.82
N HIS A 12 -0.34 11.69 -12.06
CA HIS A 12 -1.13 12.51 -11.15
C HIS A 12 -2.46 11.82 -10.88
N GLY A 13 -3.05 12.13 -9.73
CA GLY A 13 -4.39 11.73 -9.39
C GLY A 13 -4.49 10.38 -8.71
N ASP A 14 -5.67 10.11 -8.19
CA ASP A 14 -5.92 8.92 -7.38
C ASP A 14 -5.79 7.64 -8.19
N ASN A 15 -6.25 7.65 -9.44
CA ASN A 15 -6.17 6.46 -10.27
C ASN A 15 -4.71 6.00 -10.49
N ALA A 16 -3.79 6.93 -10.65
CA ALA A 16 -2.37 6.59 -10.78
C ALA A 16 -1.83 5.88 -9.54
N ARG A 17 -2.23 6.33 -8.34
CA ARG A 17 -1.86 5.67 -7.09
C ARG A 17 -2.39 4.25 -7.02
N LEU A 18 -3.65 4.08 -7.37
CA LEU A 18 -4.31 2.77 -7.30
C LEU A 18 -3.68 1.77 -8.28
N VAL A 19 -3.33 2.21 -9.48
CA VAL A 19 -2.67 1.36 -10.48
C VAL A 19 -1.33 0.87 -9.98
N ILE A 20 -0.54 1.75 -9.36
CA ILE A 20 0.76 1.36 -8.82
C ILE A 20 0.58 0.38 -7.66
N ALA A 21 -0.37 0.65 -6.78
CA ALA A 21 -0.66 -0.24 -5.66
C ALA A 21 -1.05 -1.64 -6.15
N ALA A 22 -1.87 -1.72 -7.21
CA ALA A 22 -2.26 -3.00 -7.80
C ALA A 22 -1.05 -3.78 -8.33
N ARG A 23 -0.14 -3.09 -9.01
CA ARG A 23 1.09 -3.72 -9.53
C ARG A 23 1.99 -4.22 -8.40
N LEU A 24 2.15 -3.44 -7.36
CA LEU A 24 2.94 -3.83 -6.20
C LEU A 24 2.32 -5.03 -5.49
N ALA A 25 1.01 -5.02 -5.31
CA ALA A 25 0.30 -6.12 -4.66
C ALA A 25 0.46 -7.43 -5.46
N GLU A 26 0.27 -7.36 -6.77
CA GLU A 26 0.42 -8.52 -7.64
C GLU A 26 1.83 -9.10 -7.56
N LYS A 27 2.84 -8.24 -7.63
CA LYS A 27 4.23 -8.66 -7.55
C LYS A 27 4.55 -9.31 -6.21
N ALA A 28 4.07 -8.72 -5.12
CA ALA A 28 4.30 -9.24 -3.78
C ALA A 28 3.66 -10.62 -3.58
N VAL A 29 2.43 -10.79 -4.08
CA VAL A 29 1.75 -12.10 -4.00
C VAL A 29 2.52 -13.16 -4.78
N LYS A 30 3.06 -12.82 -5.94
CA LYS A 30 3.90 -13.75 -6.73
C LYS A 30 5.17 -14.14 -5.98
N GLN A 31 5.64 -13.29 -5.08
CA GLN A 31 6.80 -13.59 -4.22
C GLN A 31 6.40 -14.34 -2.94
N GLY A 32 5.14 -14.69 -2.80
CA GLY A 32 4.65 -15.43 -1.64
C GLY A 32 4.29 -14.57 -0.43
N LEU A 33 4.22 -13.26 -0.59
CA LEU A 33 3.91 -12.34 0.51
C LEU A 33 2.41 -12.13 0.64
N ARG A 34 1.98 -11.91 1.87
CA ARG A 34 0.63 -11.42 2.17
C ARG A 34 0.66 -9.89 2.18
N VAL A 35 -0.33 -9.29 1.55
CA VAL A 35 -0.39 -7.85 1.33
C VAL A 35 -1.58 -7.25 2.05
N PHE A 36 -1.35 -6.17 2.78
CA PHE A 36 -2.41 -5.34 3.31
C PHE A 36 -2.34 -3.96 2.67
N ILE A 37 -3.42 -3.53 2.02
CA ILE A 37 -3.52 -2.22 1.40
C ILE A 37 -4.30 -1.30 2.33
N HIS A 38 -3.65 -0.28 2.84
CA HIS A 38 -4.28 0.70 3.73
C HIS A 38 -4.83 1.85 2.91
N SER A 39 -6.16 1.92 2.81
CA SER A 39 -6.88 2.94 2.07
C SER A 39 -7.36 4.05 2.99
N THR A 40 -7.72 5.19 2.40
CA THR A 40 -8.20 6.36 3.14
C THR A 40 -9.69 6.29 3.45
N SER A 41 -10.45 5.51 2.67
CA SER A 41 -11.91 5.42 2.79
C SER A 41 -12.43 4.12 2.22
N GLU A 42 -13.67 3.80 2.55
CA GLU A 42 -14.36 2.66 1.98
C GLU A 42 -14.47 2.77 0.45
N ASN A 43 -14.75 3.97 -0.07
CA ASN A 43 -14.84 4.20 -1.51
C ASN A 43 -13.52 3.89 -2.21
N GLU A 44 -12.41 4.33 -1.64
CA GLU A 44 -11.09 4.04 -2.19
C GLU A 44 -10.78 2.54 -2.12
N ALA A 45 -11.13 1.89 -1.02
CA ALA A 45 -10.92 0.45 -0.87
C ALA A 45 -11.73 -0.33 -1.91
N THR A 46 -12.97 0.07 -2.17
CA THR A 46 -13.82 -0.55 -3.18
C THR A 46 -13.23 -0.35 -4.58
N ALA A 47 -12.78 0.85 -4.90
CA ALA A 47 -12.12 1.14 -6.17
C ALA A 47 -10.86 0.31 -6.35
N MET A 48 -10.08 0.13 -5.29
CA MET A 48 -8.87 -0.69 -5.30
C MET A 48 -9.20 -2.14 -5.59
N GLY A 49 -10.22 -2.68 -4.94
CA GLY A 49 -10.68 -4.05 -5.17
C GLY A 49 -11.16 -4.27 -6.60
N THR A 50 -11.91 -3.32 -7.14
CA THR A 50 -12.38 -3.37 -8.53
C THR A 50 -11.21 -3.38 -9.51
N LEU A 51 -10.21 -2.56 -9.25
CA LEU A 51 -9.03 -2.47 -10.11
C LEU A 51 -8.22 -3.77 -10.10
N LEU A 52 -8.04 -4.37 -8.94
CA LEU A 52 -7.35 -5.67 -8.83
C LEU A 52 -8.08 -6.75 -9.63
N TRP A 53 -9.41 -6.78 -9.54
CA TRP A 53 -10.23 -7.73 -10.29
C TRP A 53 -10.14 -7.48 -11.79
N ALA A 54 -10.31 -6.24 -12.23
CA ALA A 54 -10.36 -5.89 -13.66
C ALA A 54 -9.01 -6.02 -14.35
N ALA A 55 -7.90 -5.74 -13.64
CA ALA A 55 -6.56 -5.76 -14.22
C ALA A 55 -6.13 -7.15 -14.67
N LYS A 56 -6.62 -8.21 -13.99
CA LYS A 56 -6.22 -9.60 -14.27
C LYS A 56 -7.40 -10.55 -14.12
N PRO A 57 -8.43 -10.46 -14.97
CA PRO A 57 -9.61 -11.32 -14.81
C PRO A 57 -9.31 -12.82 -14.93
N ALA A 58 -8.32 -13.20 -15.74
CA ALA A 58 -7.91 -14.59 -15.90
C ALA A 58 -6.91 -15.05 -14.83
N SER A 59 -6.31 -14.11 -14.12
CA SER A 59 -5.29 -14.35 -13.08
C SER A 59 -5.75 -13.75 -11.76
N PHE A 60 -7.02 -13.90 -11.46
CA PHE A 60 -7.64 -13.31 -10.28
C PHE A 60 -6.80 -13.52 -9.02
N LEU A 61 -6.56 -12.42 -8.30
CA LEU A 61 -5.88 -12.44 -7.02
C LEU A 61 -6.92 -12.42 -5.91
N PRO A 62 -6.94 -13.44 -5.04
CA PRO A 62 -7.87 -13.42 -3.92
C PRO A 62 -7.62 -12.20 -3.03
N HIS A 63 -8.68 -11.49 -2.71
CA HIS A 63 -8.61 -10.36 -1.81
C HIS A 63 -9.91 -10.23 -1.02
N SER A 64 -9.84 -9.50 0.09
CA SER A 64 -10.99 -9.20 0.92
C SER A 64 -11.01 -7.72 1.28
N LEU A 65 -12.20 -7.22 1.59
CA LEU A 65 -12.43 -5.84 2.03
C LEU A 65 -12.80 -5.85 3.51
N GLY A 66 -12.34 -4.85 4.25
CA GLY A 66 -12.68 -4.69 5.66
C GLY A 66 -11.94 -5.67 6.55
N ASP A 67 -12.68 -6.46 7.30
CA ASP A 67 -12.11 -7.47 8.19
C ASP A 67 -11.57 -8.64 7.37
N ALA A 68 -10.25 -8.77 7.33
CA ALA A 68 -9.60 -9.79 6.52
C ALA A 68 -9.39 -11.07 7.33
N GLU A 69 -9.60 -12.19 6.66
CA GLU A 69 -9.16 -13.46 7.22
C GLU A 69 -7.63 -13.56 7.15
N PRO A 70 -6.98 -14.13 8.18
CA PRO A 70 -5.52 -14.17 8.21
C PRO A 70 -4.86 -14.83 7.00
N GLU A 71 -5.53 -15.79 6.38
CA GLU A 71 -5.00 -16.52 5.23
C GLU A 71 -5.23 -15.81 3.88
N GLU A 72 -5.98 -14.72 3.85
CA GLU A 72 -6.17 -13.97 2.63
C GLU A 72 -4.86 -13.37 2.14
N ARG A 73 -4.60 -13.52 0.84
CA ARG A 73 -3.36 -13.02 0.25
C ARG A 73 -3.31 -11.51 0.17
N ILE A 74 -4.44 -10.89 -0.18
CA ILE A 74 -4.57 -9.44 -0.24
C ILE A 74 -5.78 -9.04 0.59
N ALA A 75 -5.56 -8.12 1.51
CA ALA A 75 -6.63 -7.50 2.27
C ALA A 75 -6.58 -6.00 2.03
N ILE A 76 -7.74 -5.36 1.96
CA ILE A 76 -7.85 -3.92 1.78
C ILE A 76 -8.67 -3.38 2.94
N GLY A 77 -8.06 -2.50 3.73
CA GLY A 77 -8.72 -1.92 4.90
C GLY A 77 -8.79 -0.40 4.83
N TRP A 78 -9.71 0.15 5.61
CA TRP A 78 -9.84 1.60 5.78
C TRP A 78 -10.21 1.87 7.24
N GLY A 79 -9.23 2.35 8.01
CA GLY A 79 -9.45 2.67 9.42
C GLY A 79 -9.38 1.49 10.38
N GLN A 80 -9.21 0.27 9.90
CA GLN A 80 -9.03 -0.90 10.76
C GLN A 80 -7.56 -1.31 10.81
N GLU A 81 -7.18 -1.95 11.92
CA GLU A 81 -5.91 -2.64 11.99
C GLU A 81 -6.01 -3.99 11.27
N PRO A 82 -4.96 -4.40 10.55
CA PRO A 82 -4.98 -5.71 9.91
C PRO A 82 -4.93 -6.83 10.95
N VAL A 83 -5.60 -7.94 10.63
CA VAL A 83 -5.60 -9.14 11.46
C VAL A 83 -4.78 -10.20 10.73
N GLY A 84 -3.63 -10.54 11.28
CA GLY A 84 -2.79 -11.60 10.73
C GLY A 84 -1.92 -11.24 9.54
N HIS A 85 -2.02 -10.03 9.02
CA HIS A 85 -1.15 -9.56 7.95
C HIS A 85 -0.02 -8.74 8.56
N ASN A 86 1.23 -9.16 8.32
CA ASN A 86 2.42 -8.51 8.88
C ASN A 86 3.62 -8.54 7.94
N GLN A 87 3.41 -8.82 6.66
CA GLN A 87 4.52 -8.95 5.72
C GLN A 87 4.70 -7.71 4.86
N PHE A 88 3.69 -7.32 4.08
CA PHE A 88 3.80 -6.20 3.16
C PHE A 88 2.60 -5.27 3.29
N LEU A 89 2.87 -4.02 3.66
CA LEU A 89 1.87 -2.96 3.76
C LEU A 89 2.04 -2.01 2.58
N ILE A 90 0.95 -1.75 1.86
CA ILE A 90 0.90 -0.70 0.83
C ILE A 90 0.06 0.44 1.41
N ASN A 91 0.68 1.59 1.60
CA ASN A 91 0.00 2.75 2.18
C ASN A 91 -0.46 3.72 1.10
N LEU A 92 -1.77 3.92 0.99
CA LEU A 92 -2.38 4.88 0.08
C LEU A 92 -2.72 6.21 0.77
N ALA A 93 -2.65 6.25 2.09
CA ALA A 93 -2.90 7.47 2.85
C ALA A 93 -1.68 8.39 2.85
N VAL A 94 -1.88 9.65 3.22
CA VAL A 94 -0.78 10.62 3.31
C VAL A 94 0.08 10.42 4.54
N ASN A 95 -0.49 9.88 5.61
CA ASN A 95 0.22 9.63 6.86
C ASN A 95 0.50 8.14 7.04
N ALA A 96 1.60 7.82 7.71
CA ALA A 96 1.88 6.45 8.08
C ALA A 96 0.80 5.93 9.03
N PRO A 97 0.21 4.75 8.78
CA PRO A 97 -0.77 4.20 9.71
C PRO A 97 -0.07 3.81 11.02
N PRO A 98 -0.76 3.90 12.17
CA PRO A 98 -0.14 3.61 13.47
C PRO A 98 0.47 2.21 13.57
N PHE A 99 -0.05 1.26 12.81
CA PHE A 99 0.40 -0.14 12.85
C PHE A 99 1.50 -0.48 11.85
N PHE A 100 2.09 0.53 11.18
CA PHE A 100 3.06 0.27 10.13
C PHE A 100 4.24 -0.59 10.59
N SER A 101 4.68 -0.42 11.82
CA SER A 101 5.86 -1.11 12.35
C SER A 101 5.64 -2.60 12.60
N ARG A 102 4.41 -3.08 12.49
CA ARG A 102 4.11 -4.52 12.57
C ARG A 102 4.50 -5.25 11.28
N PHE A 103 4.72 -4.51 10.19
CA PHE A 103 5.02 -5.10 8.89
C PHE A 103 6.53 -5.18 8.66
N GLU A 104 6.94 -6.20 7.93
CA GLU A 104 8.34 -6.34 7.54
C GLU A 104 8.72 -5.31 6.49
N ARG A 105 7.79 -4.98 5.58
CA ARG A 105 7.98 -4.01 4.51
C ARG A 105 6.77 -3.11 4.37
N VAL A 106 7.05 -1.83 4.09
CA VAL A 106 6.02 -0.82 3.82
C VAL A 106 6.32 -0.16 2.48
N ALA A 107 5.32 -0.06 1.63
CA ALA A 107 5.40 0.67 0.37
C ALA A 107 4.55 1.94 0.49
N GLU A 108 5.21 3.10 0.34
CA GLU A 108 4.53 4.39 0.23
C GLU A 108 4.38 4.72 -1.24
N VAL A 109 3.15 4.98 -1.68
CA VAL A 109 2.87 5.29 -3.08
C VAL A 109 2.65 6.79 -3.24
N VAL A 110 3.46 7.42 -4.09
CA VAL A 110 3.48 8.87 -4.24
C VAL A 110 3.25 9.26 -5.69
N THR A 111 2.30 10.17 -5.92
CA THR A 111 2.07 10.79 -7.23
C THR A 111 2.60 12.22 -7.22
N GLN A 112 2.55 12.90 -8.38
CA GLN A 112 3.12 14.26 -8.53
C GLN A 112 2.17 15.37 -8.09
N ASP A 113 1.06 15.03 -7.46
CA ASP A 113 0.17 16.02 -6.87
C ASP A 113 0.87 16.74 -5.71
N ALA A 114 0.67 18.06 -5.60
CA ALA A 114 1.41 18.87 -4.62
C ALA A 114 1.28 18.38 -3.19
N ASP A 115 0.06 18.00 -2.79
CA ASP A 115 -0.19 17.47 -1.45
C ASP A 115 0.53 16.14 -1.19
N ARG A 116 0.67 15.31 -2.23
CA ARG A 116 1.37 14.02 -2.12
C ARG A 116 2.88 14.22 -2.03
N ILE A 117 3.44 15.18 -2.76
CA ILE A 117 4.86 15.49 -2.67
C ILE A 117 5.20 16.07 -1.28
N ASP A 118 4.34 16.93 -0.74
CA ASP A 118 4.54 17.45 0.62
C ASP A 118 4.45 16.33 1.65
N ALA A 119 3.50 15.42 1.49
CA ALA A 119 3.36 14.26 2.35
C ALA A 119 4.59 13.34 2.27
N LEU A 120 5.16 13.17 1.08
CA LEU A 120 6.39 12.41 0.89
C LEU A 120 7.52 12.95 1.77
N ARG A 121 7.73 14.26 1.76
CA ARG A 121 8.80 14.89 2.55
C ARG A 121 8.59 14.66 4.04
N SER A 122 7.36 14.82 4.51
CA SER A 122 7.02 14.61 5.91
C SER A 122 7.18 13.14 6.31
N ALA A 123 6.73 12.23 5.48
CA ALA A 123 6.83 10.80 5.75
C ALA A 123 8.30 10.33 5.74
N TRP A 124 9.08 10.80 4.76
CA TRP A 124 10.50 10.48 4.68
C TRP A 124 11.21 10.86 5.98
N ARG A 125 10.98 12.09 6.45
CA ARG A 125 11.57 12.58 7.69
C ARG A 125 11.10 11.76 8.89
N PHE A 126 9.82 11.44 8.94
CA PHE A 126 9.22 10.66 10.01
C PHE A 126 9.92 9.31 10.16
N TYR A 127 10.05 8.56 9.06
CA TYR A 127 10.69 7.25 9.10
C TYR A 127 12.19 7.36 9.36
N LYS A 128 12.86 8.32 8.74
CA LYS A 128 14.29 8.52 8.90
C LYS A 128 14.66 8.84 10.34
N ASP A 129 13.91 9.74 10.97
CA ASP A 129 14.19 10.15 12.35
C ASP A 129 14.02 8.99 13.33
N ARG A 130 13.23 7.99 12.96
CA ARG A 130 13.03 6.78 13.76
C ARG A 130 13.98 5.65 13.42
N GLY A 131 14.88 5.87 12.48
CA GLY A 131 15.93 4.91 12.15
C GLY A 131 15.52 3.77 11.22
N TYR A 132 14.40 3.88 10.51
CA TYR A 132 13.99 2.84 9.57
C TYR A 132 14.82 2.91 8.28
N PRO A 133 15.20 1.75 7.71
CA PRO A 133 15.85 1.73 6.39
C PRO A 133 14.87 2.23 5.32
N LEU A 134 15.34 3.13 4.46
CA LEU A 134 14.51 3.75 3.42
C LEU A 134 15.05 3.46 2.03
N GLY A 135 14.13 3.27 1.08
CA GLY A 135 14.44 3.17 -0.33
C GLY A 135 13.55 4.11 -1.13
N LYS A 136 13.98 4.42 -2.35
CA LYS A 136 13.24 5.30 -3.26
C LYS A 136 13.32 4.73 -4.66
N TYR A 137 12.18 4.58 -5.31
CA TYR A 137 12.07 4.00 -6.65
C TYR A 137 11.17 4.87 -7.51
N ASP A 138 11.62 5.18 -8.71
CA ASP A 138 10.81 5.86 -9.72
C ASP A 138 10.08 4.80 -10.55
N VAL A 139 8.78 4.94 -10.65
CA VAL A 139 7.94 3.96 -11.35
C VAL A 139 7.03 4.60 -12.40
#